data_945e5cd3f0252d56ba9aa33551733f38
#
_entry.id   945e5cd3f0252d56ba9aa33551733f38
#
_cell.length_a   1.000
_cell.length_b   1.000
_cell.length_c   1.000
_cell.angle_alpha   90.00
_cell.angle_beta   90.00
_cell.angle_gamma   90.00
#
_symmetry.space_group_name_H-M   'P 1'
#
loop_
_entity.id
_entity.type
_entity.pdbx_description
1 polymer ?
#
loop_
_entity_poly.entity_id
_entity_poly.type
_entity_poly.pdbx_seq_one_letter_code
_entity_poly.pdbx_strand_id
1 'polypeptide(L)'
;MLALWLTYGVFGLFLFYSSFYIELVLHASPLLTAAWYVPLAAGGVTIGLLGGFTLHLLPGRLLLIISGCGSIVCVLLFAIMPEDPSYWAYVFPSMVCATIGIDIAFTVSNVYITTSLPQHHQGFAGALINSLLFLGISFWLGMADIAVHQTSDSGLRSSYKSAFWVGVGAASAAASLFSTVRIGSASSDLTVEEKRQREAAGQTTLEDHHR
;
A
#
# COMPACT_ATOMS: atom_id res chain seq x y z
N MET A 1 2.21 11.47 3.80
CA MET A 1 0.90 11.18 4.43
C MET A 1 -0.24 11.04 3.41
N LEU A 2 -0.49 12.03 2.54
CA LEU A 2 -1.58 11.96 1.56
C LEU A 2 -1.48 10.73 0.62
N ALA A 3 -0.29 10.43 0.10
CA ALA A 3 -0.07 9.25 -0.75
C ALA A 3 -0.38 7.93 -0.04
N LEU A 4 -0.05 7.82 1.24
CA LEU A 4 -0.39 6.65 2.06
C LEU A 4 -1.90 6.53 2.28
N TRP A 5 -2.55 7.63 2.59
CA TRP A 5 -4.01 7.67 2.76
C TRP A 5 -4.74 7.21 1.49
N LEU A 6 -4.26 7.64 0.31
CA LEU A 6 -4.77 7.16 -0.99
C LEU A 6 -4.52 5.66 -1.17
N THR A 7 -3.30 5.17 -0.93
CA THR A 7 -2.93 3.76 -1.10
C THR A 7 -3.74 2.84 -0.19
N TYR A 8 -3.92 3.23 1.08
CA TYR A 8 -4.75 2.48 2.02
C TYR A 8 -6.23 2.45 1.62
N GLY A 9 -6.72 3.58 1.09
CA GLY A 9 -8.07 3.65 0.56
C GLY A 9 -8.29 2.73 -0.64
N VAL A 10 -7.35 2.72 -1.58
CA VAL A 10 -7.38 1.80 -2.74
C VAL A 10 -7.38 0.35 -2.30
N PHE A 11 -6.57 0.01 -1.30
CA PHE A 11 -6.52 -1.36 -0.77
C PHE A 11 -7.84 -1.78 -0.14
N GLY A 12 -8.43 -0.94 0.71
CA GLY A 12 -9.73 -1.22 1.33
C GLY A 12 -10.85 -1.38 0.31
N LEU A 13 -10.91 -0.46 -0.66
CA LEU A 13 -11.82 -0.52 -1.79
C LEU A 13 -11.63 -1.81 -2.59
N PHE A 14 -10.39 -2.17 -2.89
CA PHE A 14 -10.06 -3.39 -3.61
C PHE A 14 -10.54 -4.64 -2.85
N LEU A 15 -10.20 -4.77 -1.56
CA LEU A 15 -10.60 -5.94 -0.76
C LEU A 15 -12.12 -6.10 -0.72
N PHE A 16 -12.84 -5.01 -0.47
CA PHE A 16 -14.28 -5.03 -0.34
C PHE A 16 -14.97 -5.38 -1.67
N TYR A 17 -14.71 -4.59 -2.71
CA TYR A 17 -15.41 -4.76 -3.98
C TYR A 17 -14.95 -5.99 -4.78
N SER A 18 -13.69 -6.44 -4.64
CA SER A 18 -13.27 -7.69 -5.28
C SER A 18 -13.95 -8.92 -4.66
N SER A 19 -14.17 -8.93 -3.34
CA SER A 19 -14.92 -10.00 -2.69
C SER A 19 -16.35 -10.10 -3.23
N PHE A 20 -17.07 -8.97 -3.24
CA PHE A 20 -18.44 -8.93 -3.77
C PHE A 20 -18.50 -9.22 -5.27
N TYR A 21 -17.53 -8.75 -6.05
CA TYR A 21 -17.45 -9.03 -7.47
C TYR A 21 -17.28 -10.54 -7.75
N ILE A 22 -16.40 -11.19 -7.01
CA ILE A 22 -16.15 -12.62 -7.13
C ILE A 22 -17.41 -13.44 -6.73
N GLU A 23 -18.08 -13.06 -5.65
CA GLU A 23 -19.27 -13.80 -5.17
C GLU A 23 -20.52 -13.51 -6.00
N LEU A 24 -20.82 -12.26 -6.29
CA LEU A 24 -22.10 -11.86 -6.88
C LEU A 24 -22.06 -11.77 -8.41
N VAL A 25 -20.91 -11.47 -9.01
CA VAL A 25 -20.77 -11.33 -10.48
C VAL A 25 -20.21 -12.61 -11.10
N LEU A 26 -19.20 -13.22 -10.48
CA LEU A 26 -18.62 -14.48 -10.96
C LEU A 26 -19.32 -15.72 -10.36
N HIS A 27 -20.29 -15.54 -9.47
CA HIS A 27 -21.07 -16.61 -8.82
C HIS A 27 -20.19 -17.65 -8.11
N ALA A 28 -19.02 -17.26 -7.60
CA ALA A 28 -18.15 -18.12 -6.83
C ALA A 28 -18.74 -18.40 -5.43
N SER A 29 -18.56 -19.60 -4.91
CA SER A 29 -18.95 -19.87 -3.53
C SER A 29 -18.05 -19.12 -2.55
N PRO A 30 -18.53 -18.77 -1.34
CA PRO A 30 -17.73 -18.07 -0.34
C PRO A 30 -16.40 -18.78 0.01
N LEU A 31 -16.41 -20.11 0.00
CA LEU A 31 -15.20 -20.91 0.22
C LEU A 31 -14.20 -20.77 -0.92
N LEU A 32 -14.68 -20.73 -2.16
CA LEU A 32 -13.84 -20.51 -3.34
C LEU A 32 -13.27 -19.09 -3.37
N THR A 33 -14.08 -18.09 -3.00
CA THR A 33 -13.64 -16.71 -2.84
C THR A 33 -12.50 -16.63 -1.83
N ALA A 34 -12.66 -17.24 -0.65
CA ALA A 34 -11.60 -17.30 0.35
C ALA A 34 -10.31 -17.98 -0.18
N ALA A 35 -10.45 -19.06 -0.93
CA ALA A 35 -9.32 -19.73 -1.56
C ALA A 35 -8.60 -18.84 -2.60
N TRP A 36 -9.34 -17.99 -3.31
CA TRP A 36 -8.76 -17.07 -4.28
C TRP A 36 -7.98 -15.90 -3.64
N TYR A 37 -8.18 -15.63 -2.36
CA TYR A 37 -7.41 -14.67 -1.57
C TYR A 37 -6.11 -15.26 -0.98
N VAL A 38 -5.87 -16.57 -1.09
CA VAL A 38 -4.64 -17.21 -0.59
C VAL A 38 -3.37 -16.57 -1.14
N PRO A 39 -3.25 -16.21 -2.44
CA PRO A 39 -2.05 -15.55 -2.95
C PRO A 39 -1.76 -14.20 -2.28
N LEU A 40 -2.82 -13.44 -1.96
CA LEU A 40 -2.68 -12.17 -1.23
C LEU A 40 -2.14 -12.40 0.19
N ALA A 41 -2.70 -13.37 0.92
CA ALA A 41 -2.26 -13.71 2.27
C ALA A 41 -0.83 -14.25 2.28
N ALA A 42 -0.51 -15.18 1.36
CA ALA A 42 0.83 -15.75 1.22
C ALA A 42 1.87 -14.68 0.83
N GLY A 43 1.49 -13.78 -0.08
CA GLY A 43 2.30 -12.64 -0.49
C GLY A 43 2.59 -11.70 0.68
N GLY A 44 1.58 -11.36 1.49
CA GLY A 44 1.72 -10.51 2.68
C GLY A 44 2.69 -11.10 3.70
N VAL A 45 2.58 -12.40 3.99
CA VAL A 45 3.53 -13.10 4.86
C VAL A 45 4.94 -13.07 4.27
N THR A 46 5.08 -13.32 2.97
CA THR A 46 6.37 -13.33 2.29
C THR A 46 7.03 -11.95 2.31
N ILE A 47 6.30 -10.89 1.95
CA ILE A 47 6.82 -9.52 1.98
C ILE A 47 7.08 -9.07 3.42
N GLY A 48 6.25 -9.45 4.39
CA GLY A 48 6.45 -9.14 5.80
C GLY A 48 7.75 -9.74 6.34
N LEU A 49 8.07 -10.98 5.98
CA LEU A 49 9.31 -11.65 6.36
C LEU A 49 10.55 -11.12 5.62
N LEU A 50 10.40 -10.83 4.33
CA LEU A 50 11.49 -10.37 3.46
C LEU A 50 11.63 -8.85 3.43
N GLY A 51 10.68 -8.10 3.99
CA GLY A 51 10.62 -6.64 3.92
C GLY A 51 11.88 -5.95 4.47
N GLY A 52 12.45 -6.49 5.55
CA GLY A 52 13.73 -6.04 6.09
C GLY A 52 14.86 -6.13 5.07
N PHE A 53 14.99 -7.25 4.38
CA PHE A 53 16.01 -7.45 3.34
C PHE A 53 15.80 -6.53 2.13
N THR A 54 14.56 -6.35 1.71
CA THR A 54 14.22 -5.55 0.53
C THR A 54 14.54 -4.07 0.73
N LEU A 55 14.35 -3.54 1.94
CA LEU A 55 14.69 -2.16 2.29
C LEU A 55 16.19 -1.88 2.27
N HIS A 56 17.02 -2.87 2.57
CA HIS A 56 18.49 -2.72 2.51
C HIS A 56 19.04 -2.73 1.07
N LEU A 57 18.33 -3.41 0.15
CA LEU A 57 18.81 -3.62 -1.22
C LEU A 57 18.37 -2.49 -2.18
N LEU A 58 17.20 -1.88 -1.96
CA LEU A 58 16.59 -0.94 -2.89
C LEU A 58 16.31 0.41 -2.22
N PRO A 59 16.51 1.53 -2.95
CA PRO A 59 16.17 2.85 -2.44
C PRO A 59 14.65 2.95 -2.20
N GLY A 60 14.25 3.47 -1.05
CA GLY A 60 12.84 3.59 -0.64
C GLY A 60 11.94 4.25 -1.69
N ARG A 61 12.48 5.18 -2.48
CA ARG A 61 11.77 5.81 -3.60
C ARG A 61 11.37 4.78 -4.67
N LEU A 62 12.27 3.89 -5.05
CA LEU A 62 11.99 2.86 -6.07
C LEU A 62 10.92 1.89 -5.56
N LEU A 63 11.00 1.50 -4.29
CA LEU A 63 10.02 0.65 -3.65
C LEU A 63 8.62 1.28 -3.64
N LEU A 64 8.51 2.58 -3.36
CA LEU A 64 7.23 3.30 -3.41
C LEU A 64 6.67 3.42 -4.83
N ILE A 65 7.51 3.57 -5.84
CA ILE A 65 7.07 3.57 -7.25
C ILE A 65 6.53 2.18 -7.63
N ILE A 66 7.23 1.11 -7.26
CA ILE A 66 6.79 -0.27 -7.49
C ILE A 66 5.45 -0.52 -6.80
N SER A 67 5.31 -0.09 -5.55
CA SER A 67 4.07 -0.15 -4.79
C SER A 67 2.92 0.60 -5.48
N GLY A 68 3.17 1.81 -5.96
CA GLY A 68 2.19 2.59 -6.72
C GLY A 68 1.74 1.89 -8.01
N CYS A 69 2.68 1.34 -8.77
CA CYS A 69 2.38 0.55 -9.96
C CYS A 69 1.57 -0.72 -9.62
N GLY A 70 1.95 -1.44 -8.57
CA GLY A 70 1.19 -2.60 -8.08
C GLY A 70 -0.24 -2.24 -7.71
N SER A 71 -0.44 -1.13 -7.00
CA SER A 71 -1.76 -0.62 -6.64
C SER A 71 -2.64 -0.27 -7.84
N ILE A 72 -2.05 0.31 -8.90
CA ILE A 72 -2.79 0.59 -10.15
C ILE A 72 -3.18 -0.72 -10.83
N VAL A 73 -2.24 -1.63 -11.00
CA VAL A 73 -2.47 -2.89 -11.73
C VAL A 73 -3.53 -3.74 -11.04
N CYS A 74 -3.53 -3.82 -9.70
CA CYS A 74 -4.48 -4.65 -8.98
C CYS A 74 -5.94 -4.21 -9.21
N VAL A 75 -6.25 -2.93 -9.14
CA VAL A 75 -7.62 -2.43 -9.36
C VAL A 75 -7.97 -2.36 -10.86
N LEU A 76 -6.99 -2.10 -11.74
CA LEU A 76 -7.19 -2.06 -13.18
C LEU A 76 -7.61 -3.42 -13.74
N LEU A 77 -7.00 -4.51 -13.28
CA LEU A 77 -7.34 -5.86 -13.72
C LEU A 77 -8.81 -6.21 -13.44
N PHE A 78 -9.36 -5.77 -12.31
CA PHE A 78 -10.79 -5.94 -12.01
C PHE A 78 -11.67 -4.97 -12.83
N ALA A 79 -11.23 -3.74 -13.08
CA ALA A 79 -11.97 -2.78 -13.88
C ALA A 79 -12.17 -3.23 -15.33
N ILE A 80 -11.14 -3.87 -15.94
CA ILE A 80 -11.18 -4.34 -17.34
C ILE A 80 -11.61 -5.80 -17.50
N MET A 81 -11.90 -6.51 -16.41
CA MET A 81 -12.20 -7.94 -16.41
C MET A 81 -13.32 -8.31 -17.40
N PRO A 82 -13.14 -9.32 -18.29
CA PRO A 82 -14.17 -9.80 -19.23
C PRO A 82 -15.28 -10.58 -18.54
N GLU A 83 -16.27 -11.07 -19.30
CA GLU A 83 -17.43 -11.79 -18.74
C GLU A 83 -17.08 -13.14 -18.16
N ASP A 84 -16.25 -13.89 -18.85
CA ASP A 84 -15.74 -15.19 -18.39
C ASP A 84 -14.22 -15.09 -18.11
N PRO A 85 -13.83 -14.51 -16.96
CA PRO A 85 -12.42 -14.29 -16.68
C PRO A 85 -11.77 -15.59 -16.22
N SER A 86 -10.56 -15.86 -16.73
CA SER A 86 -9.69 -16.86 -16.14
C SER A 86 -9.14 -16.36 -14.80
N TYR A 87 -9.22 -17.19 -13.75
CA TYR A 87 -8.61 -16.91 -12.46
C TYR A 87 -7.13 -16.52 -12.59
N TRP A 88 -6.37 -17.30 -13.37
CA TRP A 88 -4.93 -17.10 -13.54
C TRP A 88 -4.56 -15.82 -14.29
N ALA A 89 -5.46 -15.31 -15.15
CA ALA A 89 -5.17 -14.13 -15.95
C ALA A 89 -5.53 -12.82 -15.25
N TYR A 90 -6.55 -12.81 -14.38
CA TYR A 90 -7.08 -11.59 -13.78
C TYR A 90 -7.01 -11.59 -12.25
N VAL A 91 -7.56 -12.60 -11.58
CA VAL A 91 -7.68 -12.61 -10.12
C VAL A 91 -6.32 -12.85 -9.47
N PHE A 92 -5.60 -13.88 -9.86
CA PHE A 92 -4.31 -14.21 -9.28
C PHE A 92 -3.28 -13.06 -9.40
N PRO A 93 -3.00 -12.47 -10.58
CA PRO A 93 -2.04 -11.38 -10.68
C PRO A 93 -2.52 -10.12 -9.95
N SER A 94 -3.84 -9.88 -9.89
CA SER A 94 -4.39 -8.78 -9.12
C SER A 94 -4.11 -8.93 -7.62
N MET A 95 -4.29 -10.14 -7.05
CA MET A 95 -3.99 -10.41 -5.64
C MET A 95 -2.49 -10.23 -5.33
N VAL A 96 -1.61 -10.71 -6.20
CA VAL A 96 -0.16 -10.52 -6.05
C VAL A 96 0.22 -9.04 -6.15
N CYS A 97 -0.35 -8.30 -7.11
CA CYS A 97 -0.10 -6.86 -7.25
C CYS A 97 -0.65 -6.04 -6.08
N ALA A 98 -1.79 -6.45 -5.51
CA ALA A 98 -2.35 -5.83 -4.31
C ALA A 98 -1.39 -5.95 -3.12
N THR A 99 -0.80 -7.14 -2.90
CA THR A 99 0.19 -7.37 -1.86
C THR A 99 1.42 -6.48 -2.07
N ILE A 100 1.98 -6.44 -3.28
CA ILE A 100 3.11 -5.58 -3.61
C ILE A 100 2.76 -4.10 -3.36
N GLY A 101 1.55 -3.69 -3.75
CA GLY A 101 1.07 -2.34 -3.57
C GLY A 101 1.01 -1.89 -2.12
N ILE A 102 0.36 -2.66 -1.26
CA ILE A 102 0.09 -2.24 0.12
C ILE A 102 1.27 -2.53 1.06
N ASP A 103 1.84 -3.73 1.01
CA ASP A 103 2.82 -4.17 2.01
C ASP A 103 4.15 -3.42 1.86
N ILE A 104 4.57 -3.13 0.62
CA ILE A 104 5.75 -2.32 0.38
C ILE A 104 5.51 -0.87 0.85
N ALA A 105 4.36 -0.27 0.50
CA ALA A 105 4.04 1.09 0.95
C ALA A 105 3.99 1.18 2.47
N PHE A 106 3.34 0.20 3.12
CA PHE A 106 3.24 0.13 4.57
C PHE A 106 4.62 0.00 5.23
N THR A 107 5.44 -0.95 4.76
CA THR A 107 6.76 -1.23 5.33
C THR A 107 7.71 -0.05 5.18
N VAL A 108 7.84 0.52 3.97
CA VAL A 108 8.70 1.69 3.70
C VAL A 108 8.27 2.88 4.54
N SER A 109 6.97 3.13 4.61
CA SER A 109 6.47 4.29 5.34
C SER A 109 6.60 4.14 6.85
N ASN A 110 6.37 2.93 7.36
CA ASN A 110 6.53 2.64 8.78
C ASN A 110 7.98 2.84 9.21
N VAL A 111 8.92 2.26 8.48
CA VAL A 111 10.35 2.44 8.75
C VAL A 111 10.74 3.92 8.65
N TYR A 112 10.34 4.61 7.58
CA TYR A 112 10.70 6.02 7.39
C TYR A 112 10.15 6.91 8.51
N ILE A 113 8.90 6.72 8.91
CA ILE A 113 8.28 7.57 9.94
C ILE A 113 8.87 7.25 11.32
N THR A 114 9.07 5.97 11.64
CA THR A 114 9.64 5.57 12.94
C THR A 114 11.10 5.98 13.08
N THR A 115 11.91 5.87 12.05
CA THR A 115 13.32 6.30 12.09
C THR A 115 13.51 7.83 12.04
N SER A 116 12.50 8.57 11.55
CA SER A 116 12.55 10.05 11.49
C SER A 116 12.16 10.73 12.80
N LEU A 117 11.63 9.99 13.77
CA LEU A 117 11.14 10.53 15.04
C LEU A 117 11.98 10.03 16.23
N PRO A 118 12.18 10.87 17.28
CA PRO A 118 12.78 10.45 18.53
C PRO A 118 12.03 9.26 19.15
N GLN A 119 12.73 8.41 19.92
CA GLN A 119 12.16 7.17 20.49
C GLN A 119 10.86 7.38 21.27
N HIS A 120 10.74 8.48 22.02
CA HIS A 120 9.55 8.80 22.80
C HIS A 120 8.31 9.19 21.96
N HIS A 121 8.48 9.45 20.65
CA HIS A 121 7.38 9.75 19.71
C HIS A 121 7.05 8.60 18.75
N GLN A 122 7.78 7.49 18.78
CA GLN A 122 7.56 6.36 17.84
C GLN A 122 6.19 5.70 18.02
N GLY A 123 5.68 5.63 19.26
CA GLY A 123 4.32 5.14 19.51
C GLY A 123 3.24 6.02 18.87
N PHE A 124 3.41 7.36 18.93
CA PHE A 124 2.53 8.31 18.26
C PHE A 124 2.58 8.15 16.72
N ALA A 125 3.77 7.89 16.16
CA ALA A 125 3.95 7.64 14.73
C ALA A 125 3.17 6.41 14.27
N GLY A 126 3.26 5.30 14.99
CA GLY A 126 2.50 4.09 14.70
C GLY A 126 0.99 4.30 14.77
N ALA A 127 0.51 5.01 15.80
CA ALA A 127 -0.90 5.37 15.92
C ALA A 127 -1.39 6.22 14.74
N LEU A 128 -0.58 7.19 14.29
CA LEU A 128 -0.91 8.05 13.16
C LEU A 128 -1.02 7.26 11.85
N ILE A 129 -0.10 6.33 11.59
CA ILE A 129 -0.13 5.46 10.39
C ILE A 129 -1.40 4.62 10.39
N ASN A 130 -1.74 3.98 11.53
CA ASN A 130 -2.95 3.18 11.63
C ASN A 130 -4.22 4.04 11.49
N SER A 131 -4.25 5.25 12.04
CA SER A 131 -5.38 6.16 11.88
C SER A 131 -5.56 6.56 10.41
N LEU A 132 -4.47 6.83 9.68
CA LEU A 132 -4.52 7.10 8.25
C LEU A 132 -5.01 5.90 7.43
N LEU A 133 -4.66 4.68 7.83
CA LEU A 133 -5.13 3.45 7.21
C LEU A 133 -6.67 3.35 7.29
N PHE A 134 -7.21 3.39 8.50
CA PHE A 134 -8.66 3.26 8.68
C PHE A 134 -9.45 4.43 8.09
N LEU A 135 -8.93 5.66 8.21
CA LEU A 135 -9.55 6.83 7.61
C LEU A 135 -9.54 6.75 6.07
N GLY A 136 -8.43 6.30 5.48
CA GLY A 136 -8.33 6.09 4.04
C GLY A 136 -9.30 5.04 3.54
N ILE A 137 -9.36 3.87 4.17
CA ILE A 137 -10.31 2.81 3.84
C ILE A 137 -11.74 3.33 3.89
N SER A 138 -12.14 3.95 5.01
CA SER A 138 -13.52 4.40 5.24
C SER A 138 -13.94 5.46 4.21
N PHE A 139 -13.10 6.45 3.92
CA PHE A 139 -13.40 7.52 2.98
C PHE A 139 -13.52 6.99 1.55
N TRP A 140 -12.54 6.22 1.08
CA TRP A 140 -12.54 5.75 -0.31
C TRP A 140 -13.57 4.66 -0.57
N LEU A 141 -13.95 3.88 0.46
CA LEU A 141 -15.07 2.96 0.38
C LEU A 141 -16.38 3.73 0.16
N GLY A 142 -16.61 4.81 0.91
CA GLY A 142 -17.77 5.67 0.72
C GLY A 142 -17.81 6.34 -0.66
N MET A 143 -16.66 6.79 -1.18
CA MET A 143 -16.57 7.34 -2.54
C MET A 143 -16.89 6.30 -3.62
N ALA A 144 -16.42 5.08 -3.44
CA ALA A 144 -16.72 3.97 -4.34
C ALA A 144 -18.20 3.58 -4.28
N ASP A 145 -18.80 3.59 -3.10
CA ASP A 145 -20.23 3.28 -2.91
C ASP A 145 -21.13 4.30 -3.63
N ILE A 146 -20.78 5.57 -3.58
CA ILE A 146 -21.47 6.61 -4.37
C ILE A 146 -21.39 6.31 -5.88
N ALA A 147 -20.22 5.90 -6.38
CA ALA A 147 -20.06 5.58 -7.80
C ALA A 147 -20.87 4.33 -8.18
N VAL A 148 -20.90 3.31 -7.34
CA VAL A 148 -21.70 2.10 -7.52
C VAL A 148 -23.19 2.44 -7.54
N HIS A 149 -23.66 3.29 -6.63
CA HIS A 149 -25.05 3.70 -6.56
C HIS A 149 -25.49 4.49 -7.80
N GLN A 150 -24.65 5.42 -8.28
CA GLN A 150 -24.94 6.22 -9.47
C GLN A 150 -24.99 5.37 -10.75
N THR A 151 -24.38 4.21 -10.77
CA THR A 151 -24.32 3.31 -11.92
C THR A 151 -25.20 2.07 -11.75
N SER A 152 -26.05 2.02 -10.71
CA SER A 152 -26.92 0.87 -10.38
C SER A 152 -27.83 0.46 -11.53
N ASP A 153 -28.34 1.43 -12.32
CA ASP A 153 -29.21 1.17 -13.45
C ASP A 153 -28.51 0.45 -14.63
N SER A 154 -27.18 0.47 -14.67
CA SER A 154 -26.38 -0.16 -15.73
C SER A 154 -26.09 -1.66 -15.47
N GLY A 155 -26.64 -2.22 -14.41
CA GLY A 155 -26.43 -3.60 -14.02
C GLY A 155 -25.29 -3.80 -13.02
N LEU A 156 -25.39 -4.84 -12.20
CA LEU A 156 -24.53 -5.12 -11.05
C LEU A 156 -23.02 -5.13 -11.40
N ARG A 157 -22.67 -5.76 -12.51
CA ARG A 157 -21.29 -5.84 -12.98
C ARG A 157 -20.71 -4.47 -13.34
N SER A 158 -21.49 -3.66 -14.08
CA SER A 158 -21.07 -2.30 -14.47
C SER A 158 -20.88 -1.41 -13.25
N SER A 159 -21.80 -1.54 -12.29
CA SER A 159 -21.74 -0.78 -11.04
C SER A 159 -20.48 -1.11 -10.24
N TYR A 160 -20.12 -2.36 -10.07
CA TYR A 160 -18.89 -2.72 -9.37
C TYR A 160 -17.62 -2.31 -10.13
N LYS A 161 -17.65 -2.35 -11.47
CA LYS A 161 -16.54 -1.83 -12.27
C LYS A 161 -16.33 -0.32 -12.05
N SER A 162 -17.38 0.45 -11.82
CA SER A 162 -17.25 1.88 -11.51
C SER A 162 -16.44 2.12 -10.20
N ALA A 163 -16.63 1.28 -9.19
CA ALA A 163 -15.81 1.34 -7.97
C ALA A 163 -14.33 1.09 -8.27
N PHE A 164 -14.00 0.11 -9.10
CA PHE A 164 -12.60 -0.12 -9.49
C PHE A 164 -12.01 1.04 -10.30
N TRP A 165 -12.78 1.72 -11.15
CA TRP A 165 -12.33 2.92 -11.84
C TRP A 165 -12.04 4.09 -10.88
N VAL A 166 -12.84 4.26 -9.83
CA VAL A 166 -12.51 5.19 -8.74
C VAL A 166 -11.18 4.79 -8.08
N GLY A 167 -10.99 3.48 -7.83
CA GLY A 167 -9.73 2.94 -7.32
C GLY A 167 -8.53 3.21 -8.23
N VAL A 168 -8.69 3.07 -9.56
CA VAL A 168 -7.63 3.40 -10.55
C VAL A 168 -7.25 4.88 -10.47
N GLY A 169 -8.24 5.77 -10.36
CA GLY A 169 -8.00 7.21 -10.18
C GLY A 169 -7.19 7.51 -8.92
N ALA A 170 -7.60 6.95 -7.78
CA ALA A 170 -6.93 7.12 -6.51
C ALA A 170 -5.51 6.51 -6.49
N ALA A 171 -5.34 5.31 -7.07
CA ALA A 171 -4.03 4.66 -7.19
C ALA A 171 -3.07 5.45 -8.08
N SER A 172 -3.56 6.00 -9.19
CA SER A 172 -2.78 6.85 -10.09
C SER A 172 -2.34 8.14 -9.41
N ALA A 173 -3.21 8.77 -8.62
CA ALA A 173 -2.86 9.92 -7.80
C ALA A 173 -1.79 9.57 -6.75
N ALA A 174 -1.92 8.43 -6.06
CA ALA A 174 -0.93 7.95 -5.10
C ALA A 174 0.43 7.71 -5.77
N ALA A 175 0.47 7.03 -6.92
CA ALA A 175 1.70 6.74 -7.66
C ALA A 175 2.38 8.05 -8.15
N SER A 176 1.62 9.02 -8.60
CA SER A 176 2.12 10.34 -8.97
C SER A 176 2.78 11.04 -7.78
N LEU A 177 2.15 11.00 -6.61
CA LEU A 177 2.71 11.56 -5.38
C LEU A 177 3.99 10.82 -4.97
N PHE A 178 4.02 9.49 -5.05
CA PHE A 178 5.23 8.71 -4.75
C PHE A 178 6.40 9.04 -5.68
N SER A 179 6.14 9.34 -6.95
CA SER A 179 7.18 9.73 -7.90
C SER A 179 7.81 11.09 -7.58
N THR A 180 7.06 12.00 -6.95
CA THR A 180 7.53 13.34 -6.57
C THR A 180 8.27 13.35 -5.22
N VAL A 181 8.00 12.37 -4.36
CA VAL A 181 8.65 12.28 -3.04
C VAL A 181 10.12 11.90 -3.21
N ARG A 182 11.01 12.77 -2.78
CA ARG A 182 12.44 12.48 -2.69
C ARG A 182 12.74 11.90 -1.30
N ILE A 183 12.62 10.59 -1.17
CA ILE A 183 13.12 9.88 0.01
C ILE A 183 14.60 9.60 -0.27
N GLY A 184 15.49 10.20 0.52
CA GLY A 184 16.89 9.81 0.56
C GLY A 184 16.97 8.31 0.88
N SER A 185 18.01 7.61 0.38
CA SER A 185 18.25 6.23 0.79
C SER A 185 18.21 6.17 2.32
N ALA A 186 17.36 5.30 2.88
CA ALA A 186 17.40 4.98 4.31
C ALA A 186 18.72 4.22 4.57
N SER A 187 19.83 4.94 4.44
CA SER A 187 21.17 4.45 4.63
C SER A 187 21.60 4.69 6.07
N SER A 188 20.83 4.23 7.01
CA SER A 188 21.34 3.88 8.32
C SER A 188 20.21 3.35 9.19
N ASP A 189 20.42 2.21 9.78
CA ASP A 189 19.69 1.66 10.92
C ASP A 189 19.77 2.54 12.18
N LEU A 190 20.31 3.75 12.04
CA LEU A 190 20.54 4.66 13.15
C LEU A 190 19.39 5.64 13.27
N THR A 191 18.80 5.68 14.45
CA THR A 191 17.83 6.73 14.83
C THR A 191 18.47 8.11 14.78
N VAL A 192 17.64 9.17 14.71
CA VAL A 192 18.11 10.58 14.75
C VAL A 192 18.98 10.85 15.98
N GLU A 193 18.69 10.18 17.11
CA GLU A 193 19.46 10.31 18.35
C GLU A 193 20.82 9.63 18.26
N GLU A 194 20.91 8.46 17.64
CA GLU A 194 22.17 7.77 17.41
C GLU A 194 23.08 8.53 16.44
N LYS A 195 22.52 9.19 15.42
CA LYS A 195 23.26 10.08 14.54
C LYS A 195 23.83 11.28 15.30
N ARG A 196 23.02 11.94 16.13
CA ARG A 196 23.47 13.05 16.98
C ARG A 196 24.56 12.61 17.97
N GLN A 197 24.42 11.42 18.57
CA GLN A 197 25.43 10.88 19.48
C GLN A 197 26.76 10.60 18.76
N ARG A 198 26.71 10.06 17.53
CA ARG A 198 27.93 9.84 16.72
C ARG A 198 28.58 11.15 16.27
N GLU A 199 27.78 12.14 15.88
CA GLU A 199 28.28 13.48 15.55
C GLU A 199 28.93 14.15 16.76
N ALA A 200 28.31 14.08 17.93
CA ALA A 200 28.86 14.59 19.18
C ALA A 200 30.14 13.86 19.60
N ALA A 201 30.16 12.53 19.49
CA ALA A 201 31.35 11.74 19.78
C ALA A 201 32.50 12.01 18.81
N GLY A 202 32.20 12.24 17.52
CA GLY A 202 33.19 12.63 16.51
C GLY A 202 33.80 14.02 16.74
N GLN A 203 33.01 14.97 17.24
CA GLN A 203 33.50 16.29 17.62
C GLN A 203 34.42 16.25 18.84
N THR A 204 34.08 15.46 19.84
CA THR A 204 34.92 15.31 21.05
C THR A 204 36.28 14.71 20.73
N THR A 205 36.33 13.77 19.79
CA THR A 205 37.62 13.15 19.36
C THR A 205 38.50 14.09 18.56
N LEU A 206 37.91 15.03 17.83
CA LEU A 206 38.67 16.05 17.11
C LEU A 206 39.22 17.17 18.03
N GLU A 207 38.52 17.51 19.11
CA GLU A 207 38.98 18.47 20.11
C GLU A 207 40.11 17.88 20.98
N ASP A 208 40.11 16.59 21.28
CA ASP A 208 41.18 15.91 22.02
C ASP A 208 42.48 15.76 21.18
N HIS A 209 42.38 15.72 19.86
CA HIS A 209 43.56 15.64 18.99
C HIS A 209 44.26 17.03 18.75
N HIS A 210 43.56 18.11 19.07
CA HIS A 210 44.09 19.46 18.95
C HIS A 210 44.62 20.04 20.29
N ARG A 211 44.63 19.27 21.37
CA ARG A 211 45.30 19.59 22.64
C ARG A 211 46.59 18.80 22.82
#